data_bdb7a965bbffe7b9fbc1d6afde4b5a67
#
_entry.id   bdb7a965bbffe7b9fbc1d6afde4b5a67
#
_cell.length_a   1.000
_cell.length_b   1.000
_cell.length_c   1.000
_cell.angle_alpha   90.00
_cell.angle_beta   90.00
_cell.angle_gamma   90.00
#
_symmetry.space_group_name_H-M   'P 1'
#
loop_
_entity.id
_entity.type
_entity.pdbx_description
1 polymer ?
#
loop_
_entity_poly.entity_id
_entity_poly.type
_entity_poly.pdbx_seq_one_letter_code
_entity_poly.pdbx_strand_id
1 'polypeptide(L)'
;MRATTSGRAAVWILLVLAVALLGPVAWTYSSLHWTYSEGERVGYIQKFSRKGYLCKTWEGELAMVSVPGSTPEKFFFTVREDAVAAVVNKALGSRVALTYQQHIGVPTSCFGETEYFVTGATVVAEPR
;
A
#
# COMPACT_ATOMS: atom_id res chain seq x y z
N MET A 1 -29.28 44.95 2.79
CA MET A 1 -28.11 44.63 3.59
C MET A 1 -28.07 43.18 4.07
N ARG A 2 -29.19 42.62 4.46
CA ARG A 2 -29.23 41.19 4.88
C ARG A 2 -28.83 40.24 3.74
N ALA A 3 -29.16 40.55 2.50
CA ALA A 3 -28.85 39.74 1.35
C ALA A 3 -27.33 39.61 1.12
N THR A 4 -26.57 40.69 1.35
CA THR A 4 -25.11 40.69 1.17
C THR A 4 -24.41 39.89 2.27
N THR A 5 -24.89 39.96 3.50
CA THR A 5 -24.33 39.15 4.60
C THR A 5 -24.63 37.68 4.41
N SER A 6 -25.84 37.34 3.94
CA SER A 6 -26.25 35.98 3.63
C SER A 6 -25.42 35.41 2.48
N GLY A 7 -25.10 36.21 1.44
CA GLY A 7 -24.27 35.78 0.33
C GLY A 7 -22.84 35.49 0.76
N ARG A 8 -22.27 36.30 1.65
CA ARG A 8 -20.93 36.06 2.19
C ARG A 8 -20.88 34.78 3.01
N ALA A 9 -21.89 34.57 3.89
CA ALA A 9 -21.97 33.34 4.67
C ALA A 9 -22.09 32.11 3.78
N ALA A 10 -22.88 32.19 2.71
CA ALA A 10 -23.02 31.09 1.74
C ALA A 10 -21.69 30.80 1.04
N VAL A 11 -20.94 31.82 0.65
CA VAL A 11 -19.62 31.64 0.02
C VAL A 11 -18.65 30.96 0.99
N TRP A 12 -18.60 31.39 2.23
CA TRP A 12 -17.73 30.77 3.24
C TRP A 12 -18.12 29.31 3.53
N ILE A 13 -19.41 29.03 3.61
CA ILE A 13 -19.91 27.66 3.80
C ILE A 13 -19.49 26.79 2.62
N LEU A 14 -19.65 27.28 1.39
CA LEU A 14 -19.25 26.55 0.19
C LEU A 14 -17.75 26.29 0.15
N LEU A 15 -16.94 27.29 0.55
CA LEU A 15 -15.49 27.14 0.62
C LEU A 15 -15.07 26.10 1.64
N VAL A 16 -15.68 26.12 2.84
CA VAL A 16 -15.41 25.13 3.88
C VAL A 16 -15.78 23.73 3.42
N LEU A 17 -16.95 23.59 2.79
CA LEU A 17 -17.40 22.30 2.24
C LEU A 17 -16.47 21.81 1.13
N ALA A 18 -16.03 22.71 0.25
CA ALA A 18 -15.09 22.36 -0.81
C ALA A 18 -13.76 21.85 -0.23
N VAL A 19 -13.22 22.55 0.77
CA VAL A 19 -11.97 22.11 1.43
C VAL A 19 -12.18 20.78 2.15
N ALA A 20 -13.33 20.60 2.82
CA ALA A 20 -13.65 19.36 3.53
C ALA A 20 -13.77 18.15 2.59
N LEU A 21 -14.22 18.37 1.35
CA LEU A 21 -14.31 17.30 0.35
C LEU A 21 -13.01 17.10 -0.42
N LEU A 22 -12.36 18.19 -0.85
CA LEU A 22 -11.16 18.13 -1.68
C LEU A 22 -9.89 17.83 -0.88
N GLY A 23 -9.84 18.23 0.39
CA GLY A 23 -8.68 18.00 1.26
C GLY A 23 -8.36 16.52 1.41
N PRO A 24 -9.32 15.70 1.89
CA PRO A 24 -9.11 14.25 2.01
C PRO A 24 -8.80 13.58 0.67
N VAL A 25 -9.46 13.99 -0.42
CA VAL A 25 -9.21 13.45 -1.76
C VAL A 25 -7.78 13.77 -2.18
N ALA A 26 -7.34 15.02 -2.03
CA ALA A 26 -5.98 15.43 -2.36
C ALA A 26 -4.93 14.71 -1.51
N TRP A 27 -5.21 14.54 -0.21
CA TRP A 27 -4.33 13.81 0.69
C TRP A 27 -4.20 12.36 0.28
N THR A 28 -5.32 11.69 0.01
CA THR A 28 -5.34 10.28 -0.42
C THR A 28 -4.59 10.11 -1.73
N TYR A 29 -4.88 10.96 -2.72
CA TYR A 29 -4.19 10.92 -4.00
C TYR A 29 -2.68 11.10 -3.83
N SER A 30 -2.26 12.10 -3.05
CA SER A 30 -0.85 12.38 -2.80
C SER A 30 -0.16 11.25 -2.08
N SER A 31 -0.81 10.66 -1.05
CA SER A 31 -0.20 9.55 -0.30
C SER A 31 -0.02 8.31 -1.15
N LEU A 32 -0.94 8.03 -2.07
CA LEU A 32 -0.83 6.89 -2.98
C LEU A 32 0.21 7.09 -4.08
N HIS A 33 0.48 8.34 -4.44
CA HIS A 33 1.42 8.67 -5.52
C HIS A 33 2.78 9.14 -5.01
N TRP A 34 2.90 9.45 -3.73
CA TRP A 34 4.17 9.82 -3.12
C TRP A 34 4.86 8.59 -2.57
N THR A 35 5.97 8.22 -3.16
CA THR A 35 6.77 7.10 -2.70
C THR A 35 7.81 7.61 -1.69
N TYR A 36 7.66 7.20 -0.43
CA TYR A 36 8.59 7.56 0.64
C TYR A 36 9.92 6.82 0.48
N SER A 37 9.85 5.53 0.21
CA SER A 37 11.03 4.73 -0.09
C SER A 37 10.68 3.64 -1.09
N GLU A 38 11.69 3.15 -1.79
CA GLU A 38 11.52 2.04 -2.72
C GLU A 38 12.75 1.16 -2.66
N GLY A 39 12.59 -0.11 -2.99
CA GLY A 39 13.68 -1.05 -2.94
C GLY A 39 13.23 -2.45 -3.27
N GLU A 40 14.10 -3.40 -2.99
CA GLU A 40 13.83 -4.81 -3.19
C GLU A 40 14.13 -5.58 -1.91
N ARG A 41 13.33 -6.61 -1.67
CA ARG A 41 13.57 -7.55 -0.58
C ARG A 41 13.54 -8.97 -1.10
N VAL A 42 14.50 -9.76 -0.65
CA VAL A 42 14.66 -11.15 -1.09
C VAL A 42 14.31 -12.08 0.05
N GLY A 43 13.53 -13.11 -0.27
CA GLY A 43 13.13 -14.12 0.70
C GLY A 43 12.14 -15.10 0.11
N TYR A 44 11.47 -15.84 0.98
CA TYR A 44 10.48 -16.83 0.61
C TYR A 44 9.09 -16.32 0.97
N ILE A 45 8.16 -16.34 0.01
CA ILE A 45 6.78 -15.97 0.27
C ILE A 45 6.13 -17.11 1.03
N GLN A 46 5.77 -16.87 2.28
CA GLN A 46 5.18 -17.88 3.15
C GLN A 46 3.67 -17.85 3.13
N LYS A 47 3.10 -16.67 2.91
CA LYS A 47 1.67 -16.48 2.97
C LYS A 47 1.27 -15.39 2.00
N PHE A 48 0.17 -15.61 1.28
CA PHE A 48 -0.40 -14.61 0.40
C PHE A 48 -1.89 -14.88 0.30
N SER A 49 -2.70 -13.90 0.67
CA SER A 49 -4.15 -14.05 0.69
C SER A 49 -4.85 -12.73 0.39
N ARG A 50 -6.07 -12.82 -0.09
CA ARG A 50 -6.94 -11.67 -0.27
C ARG A 50 -7.86 -11.60 0.94
N LYS A 51 -7.83 -10.47 1.66
CA LYS A 51 -8.62 -10.32 2.88
C LYS A 51 -9.15 -8.90 3.05
N GLY A 52 -10.15 -8.78 3.90
CA GLY A 52 -10.84 -7.53 4.21
C GLY A 52 -12.35 -7.74 4.26
N TYR A 53 -13.05 -6.88 4.98
CA TYR A 53 -14.51 -6.95 5.09
C TYR A 53 -15.19 -6.26 3.90
N LEU A 54 -15.01 -4.94 3.80
CA LEU A 54 -15.61 -4.14 2.73
C LEU A 54 -14.64 -3.97 1.58
N CYS A 55 -13.39 -3.66 1.90
CA CYS A 55 -12.33 -3.51 0.91
C CYS A 55 -11.41 -4.71 1.03
N LYS A 56 -11.32 -5.49 -0.04
CA LYS A 56 -10.42 -6.65 -0.06
C LYS A 56 -9.10 -6.28 -0.72
N THR A 57 -8.01 -6.62 -0.04
CA THR A 57 -6.66 -6.36 -0.52
C THR A 57 -5.83 -7.63 -0.46
N TRP A 58 -4.87 -7.74 -1.37
CA TRP A 58 -3.90 -8.83 -1.36
C TRP A 58 -2.82 -8.53 -0.34
N GLU A 59 -2.70 -9.39 0.67
CA GLU A 59 -1.74 -9.24 1.74
C GLU A 59 -0.84 -10.46 1.82
N GLY A 60 0.46 -10.23 1.97
CA GLY A 60 1.42 -11.30 1.99
C GLY A 60 2.48 -11.14 3.06
N GLU A 61 3.22 -12.22 3.26
CA GLU A 61 4.29 -12.30 4.23
C GLU A 61 5.50 -12.97 3.57
N LEU A 62 6.63 -12.27 3.62
CA LEU A 62 7.90 -12.74 3.11
C LEU A 62 8.83 -13.05 4.28
N ALA A 63 9.33 -14.28 4.35
CA ALA A 63 10.38 -14.62 5.28
C ALA A 63 11.71 -14.26 4.64
N MET A 64 12.36 -13.23 5.16
CA MET A 64 13.62 -12.75 4.61
C MET A 64 14.76 -13.70 4.94
N VAL A 65 15.72 -13.78 4.02
CA VAL A 65 16.92 -14.58 4.24
C VAL A 65 17.72 -13.97 5.39
N SER A 66 18.05 -14.79 6.38
CA SER A 66 18.76 -14.34 7.56
C SER A 66 20.08 -15.11 7.75
N VAL A 67 20.94 -14.54 8.58
CA VAL A 67 22.19 -15.20 8.96
C VAL A 67 21.87 -16.45 9.79
N PRO A 68 22.56 -17.59 9.57
CA PRO A 68 22.33 -18.79 10.36
C PRO A 68 22.42 -18.51 11.87
N GLY A 69 21.46 -19.07 12.61
CA GLY A 69 21.37 -18.88 14.06
C GLY A 69 20.53 -17.69 14.49
N SER A 70 20.08 -16.83 13.57
CA SER A 70 19.20 -15.71 13.87
C SER A 70 17.76 -16.04 13.48
N THR A 71 16.81 -15.36 14.12
CA THR A 71 15.39 -15.49 13.77
C THR A 71 15.15 -14.80 12.43
N PRO A 72 14.48 -15.47 11.46
CA PRO A 72 14.14 -14.83 10.20
C PRO A 72 13.26 -13.61 10.41
N GLU A 73 13.60 -12.52 9.75
CA GLU A 73 12.79 -11.32 9.75
C GLU A 73 11.66 -11.49 8.74
N LYS A 74 10.47 -11.07 9.13
CA LYS A 74 9.29 -11.13 8.28
C LYS A 74 9.01 -9.75 7.70
N PHE A 75 8.65 -9.74 6.42
CA PHE A 75 8.27 -8.53 5.71
C PHE A 75 6.82 -8.67 5.27
N PHE A 76 5.96 -7.82 5.83
CA PHE A 76 4.54 -7.79 5.48
C PHE A 76 4.34 -6.80 4.35
N PHE A 77 3.62 -7.20 3.32
CA PHE A 77 3.43 -6.38 2.14
C PHE A 77 2.01 -6.49 1.60
N THR A 78 1.64 -5.49 0.82
CA THR A 78 0.36 -5.40 0.13
C THR A 78 0.59 -5.39 -1.38
N VAL A 79 -0.28 -6.05 -2.13
CA VAL A 79 -0.28 -6.00 -3.60
C VAL A 79 -1.60 -5.40 -4.05
N ARG A 80 -1.53 -4.31 -4.80
CA ARG A 80 -2.72 -3.60 -5.29
C ARG A 80 -3.12 -4.02 -6.70
N GLU A 81 -2.17 -4.45 -7.51
CA GLU A 81 -2.41 -4.83 -8.90
C GLU A 81 -2.67 -6.32 -9.02
N ASP A 82 -3.75 -6.70 -9.69
CA ASP A 82 -4.10 -8.11 -9.86
C ASP A 82 -3.04 -8.88 -10.67
N ALA A 83 -2.41 -8.22 -11.64
CA ALA A 83 -1.34 -8.83 -12.42
C ALA A 83 -0.13 -9.18 -11.54
N VAL A 84 0.24 -8.29 -10.62
CA VAL A 84 1.32 -8.55 -9.67
C VAL A 84 0.91 -9.64 -8.68
N ALA A 85 -0.34 -9.63 -8.22
CA ALA A 85 -0.87 -10.65 -7.32
C ALA A 85 -0.79 -12.05 -7.95
N ALA A 86 -1.07 -12.16 -9.25
CA ALA A 86 -0.95 -13.43 -9.97
C ALA A 86 0.50 -13.93 -9.98
N VAL A 87 1.46 -13.05 -10.21
CA VAL A 87 2.88 -13.40 -10.19
C VAL A 87 3.32 -13.86 -8.81
N VAL A 88 2.93 -13.11 -7.77
CA VAL A 88 3.26 -13.44 -6.38
C VAL A 88 2.65 -14.79 -5.98
N ASN A 89 1.40 -15.03 -6.37
CA ASN A 89 0.71 -16.27 -6.05
C ASN A 89 1.40 -17.49 -6.66
N LYS A 90 1.89 -17.36 -7.90
CA LYS A 90 2.65 -18.43 -8.55
C LYS A 90 4.01 -18.68 -7.90
N ALA A 91 4.55 -17.66 -7.24
CA ALA A 91 5.86 -17.72 -6.60
C ALA A 91 5.82 -18.16 -5.15
N LEU A 92 4.66 -18.57 -4.62
CA LEU A 92 4.54 -19.05 -3.25
C LEU A 92 5.49 -20.21 -3.00
N GLY A 93 6.25 -20.12 -1.89
CA GLY A 93 7.23 -21.13 -1.53
C GLY A 93 8.56 -21.02 -2.26
N SER A 94 8.67 -20.14 -3.24
CA SER A 94 9.91 -19.90 -3.97
C SER A 94 10.68 -18.72 -3.37
N ARG A 95 11.98 -18.71 -3.62
CA ARG A 95 12.81 -17.55 -3.28
C ARG A 95 12.58 -16.48 -4.34
N VAL A 96 12.16 -15.31 -3.88
CA VAL A 96 11.80 -14.20 -4.77
C VAL A 96 12.46 -12.91 -4.34
N ALA A 97 12.66 -12.02 -5.30
CA ALA A 97 12.96 -10.62 -5.06
C ALA A 97 11.68 -9.83 -5.29
N LEU A 98 11.19 -9.18 -4.24
CA LEU A 98 10.00 -8.34 -4.31
C LEU A 98 10.44 -6.88 -4.47
N THR A 99 9.96 -6.24 -5.51
CA THR A 99 10.13 -4.79 -5.70
C THR A 99 8.98 -4.09 -5.00
N TYR A 100 9.28 -3.17 -4.11
CA TYR A 100 8.27 -2.51 -3.31
C TYR A 100 8.43 -1.00 -3.30
N GLN A 101 7.32 -0.32 -2.98
CA GLN A 101 7.28 1.10 -2.70
C GLN A 101 6.60 1.28 -1.34
N GLN A 102 7.16 2.13 -0.51
CA GLN A 102 6.56 2.48 0.77
C GLN A 102 5.78 3.78 0.62
N HIS A 103 4.50 3.74 0.97
CA HIS A 103 3.61 4.90 0.97
C HIS A 103 3.17 5.18 2.39
N ILE A 104 3.48 6.35 2.90
CA ILE A 104 3.16 6.75 4.27
C ILE A 104 1.92 7.64 4.27
N GLY A 105 1.09 7.46 5.29
CA GLY A 105 -0.06 8.33 5.49
C GLY A 105 -1.28 8.00 4.64
N VAL A 106 -1.35 6.79 4.07
CA VAL A 106 -2.55 6.33 3.37
C VAL A 106 -3.68 6.22 4.38
N PRO A 107 -4.82 6.93 4.16
CA PRO A 107 -5.79 7.16 5.23
C PRO A 107 -6.67 5.97 5.60
N THR A 108 -6.75 4.93 4.76
CA THR A 108 -7.61 3.78 5.05
C THR A 108 -6.92 2.47 4.68
N SER A 109 -7.38 1.37 5.30
CA SER A 109 -6.93 0.02 4.94
C SER A 109 -7.55 -0.49 3.63
N CYS A 110 -8.42 0.29 2.99
CA CYS A 110 -8.99 -0.09 1.69
C CYS A 110 -7.95 -0.16 0.58
N PHE A 111 -6.84 0.54 0.73
CA PHE A 111 -5.75 0.50 -0.25
C PHE A 111 -4.70 -0.55 0.09
N GLY A 112 -4.65 -1.00 1.34
CA GLY A 112 -3.74 -2.00 1.82
C GLY A 112 -3.61 -1.92 3.34
N GLU A 113 -3.33 -3.05 3.97
CA GLU A 113 -3.11 -3.11 5.41
C GLU A 113 -1.72 -2.67 5.82
N THR A 114 -0.78 -2.66 4.87
CA THR A 114 0.61 -2.27 5.11
C THR A 114 0.96 -1.01 4.34
N GLU A 115 2.06 -0.39 4.71
CA GLU A 115 2.61 0.75 3.98
C GLU A 115 3.46 0.32 2.77
N TYR A 116 3.76 -0.98 2.66
CA TYR A 116 4.64 -1.52 1.63
C TYR A 116 3.82 -2.14 0.52
N PHE A 117 3.83 -1.49 -0.64
CA PHE A 117 3.11 -1.95 -1.82
C PHE A 117 4.09 -2.59 -2.80
N VAL A 118 3.91 -3.88 -3.03
CA VAL A 118 4.74 -4.63 -3.97
C VAL A 118 4.26 -4.36 -5.39
N THR A 119 5.17 -3.92 -6.24
CA THR A 119 4.89 -3.59 -7.63
C THR A 119 5.45 -4.62 -8.61
N GLY A 120 6.27 -5.55 -8.13
CA GLY A 120 6.80 -6.60 -8.97
C GLY A 120 7.44 -7.71 -8.14
N ALA A 121 7.54 -8.88 -8.73
CA ALA A 121 8.17 -10.03 -8.11
C ALA A 121 8.93 -10.83 -9.16
N THR A 122 10.14 -11.24 -8.82
CA THR A 122 10.99 -12.05 -9.69
C THR A 122 11.48 -13.27 -8.91
N VAL A 123 11.30 -14.46 -9.47
CA VAL A 123 11.84 -15.67 -8.86
C VAL A 123 13.36 -15.65 -8.99
N VAL A 124 14.05 -15.86 -7.89
CA VAL A 124 15.51 -15.82 -7.81
C VAL A 124 16.01 -17.24 -7.60
N ALA A 125 17.09 -17.61 -8.29
CA ALA A 125 17.71 -18.90 -8.08
C ALA A 125 18.30 -19.00 -6.69
N GLU A 126 18.14 -20.16 -6.05
CA GLU A 126 18.73 -20.38 -4.73
C GLU A 126 20.25 -20.45 -4.84
N PRO A 127 20.97 -19.87 -3.86
CA PRO A 127 22.43 -20.02 -3.84
C PRO A 127 22.78 -21.48 -3.55
N ARG A 128 23.73 -21.96 -4.30
CA ARG A 128 24.28 -23.31 -4.13
C ARG A 128 25.33 -23.35 -3.05
#